data_cf5ce01aaec11b67ea5afc21cf68ab30
#
_entry.id   cf5ce01aaec11b67ea5afc21cf68ab30
#
_cell.length_a   1.000
_cell.length_b   1.000
_cell.length_c   1.000
_cell.angle_alpha   90.00
_cell.angle_beta   90.00
_cell.angle_gamma   90.00
#
_symmetry.space_group_name_H-M   'P 1'
#
loop_
_entity.id
_entity.type
_entity.pdbx_description
1 polymer ?
#
loop_
_entity_poly.entity_id
_entity_poly.type
_entity_poly.pdbx_seq_one_letter_code
_entity_poly.pdbx_strand_id
1 'polypeptide(L)'
;MAEIKAFRGLRFTDKAGSTGEVCCPPYDIISPEQKKQYLAENPHNIIRLELPKTAEDTDEAYGKARAYLNEWLDEEILKCDEKPSIYIYEMVFDALGSSYSVKGYVSLVKLEEFSKGIILPHEETLSKAKEDRFNLMCATGCNFSQIYSLYMDDDNKVFTLIDNASKGVPDKQFTDPDGVTHKLWCVSDEAFIADLASKMADKKLYIADGHHRYETALRYKKFVAENKQDVGTSEYVTMMLVNMENSGLVVFPTHRIVRDLENFDVNAVIEKSKDYFDIETNLSRTDSTAKLDKAYKDGKKAFVLYCDGKYTLMTLKDTSLMEKLMPTASKALRELDVSVLHTLVLERIFGIDKENMANQKNLTYTRVLDEAIEAVDNGSADCSFILNPTRVSEIRDVALAGEKMPQKSTYFYPKLTTGLVMNKIFD
;
A
#
# COMPACT_ATOMS: atom_id res chain seq x y z
N MET A 1 22.70 -0.82 3.53
CA MET A 1 22.23 -2.17 3.30
C MET A 1 21.16 -2.47 4.32
N ALA A 2 20.15 -3.25 3.98
CA ALA A 2 19.03 -3.47 4.88
C ALA A 2 19.46 -4.34 6.08
N GLU A 3 19.21 -3.86 7.28
CA GLU A 3 19.44 -4.58 8.53
C GLU A 3 18.08 -5.04 9.06
N ILE A 4 17.92 -6.35 9.24
CA ILE A 4 16.72 -6.96 9.79
C ILE A 4 17.01 -7.58 11.15
N LYS A 5 15.97 -7.67 12.00
CA LYS A 5 16.07 -8.22 13.35
C LYS A 5 14.82 -9.01 13.72
N ALA A 6 15.01 -10.15 14.36
CA ALA A 6 13.93 -10.88 15.01
C ALA A 6 13.41 -10.08 16.22
N PHE A 7 12.14 -10.24 16.57
CA PHE A 7 11.52 -9.52 17.68
C PHE A 7 10.47 -10.36 18.40
N ARG A 8 10.12 -9.97 19.61
CA ARG A 8 9.05 -10.57 20.38
C ARG A 8 7.72 -9.95 19.97
N GLY A 9 7.04 -10.58 19.00
CA GLY A 9 5.79 -10.06 18.45
C GLY A 9 4.71 -9.95 19.52
N LEU A 10 4.03 -8.81 19.56
CA LEU A 10 2.82 -8.62 20.35
C LEU A 10 1.65 -9.22 19.56
N ARG A 11 0.98 -10.23 20.14
CA ARG A 11 -0.08 -10.97 19.47
C ARG A 11 -1.28 -11.19 20.37
N PHE A 12 -2.45 -11.35 19.74
CA PHE A 12 -3.66 -11.78 20.45
C PHE A 12 -3.51 -13.23 20.94
N THR A 13 -3.95 -13.47 22.16
CA THR A 13 -4.12 -14.80 22.75
C THR A 13 -5.52 -15.33 22.40
N ASP A 14 -5.77 -16.60 22.71
CA ASP A 14 -7.08 -17.20 22.49
C ASP A 14 -8.21 -16.59 23.37
N LYS A 15 -7.85 -15.80 24.40
CA LYS A 15 -8.82 -15.02 25.19
C LYS A 15 -9.52 -13.92 24.39
N ALA A 16 -8.90 -13.43 23.32
CA ALA A 16 -9.47 -12.39 22.47
C ALA A 16 -10.57 -12.88 21.52
N GLY A 17 -10.70 -14.19 21.33
CA GLY A 17 -11.54 -14.81 20.31
C GLY A 17 -10.73 -15.37 19.15
N SER A 18 -11.37 -15.60 18.01
CA SER A 18 -10.69 -16.09 16.81
C SER A 18 -9.81 -15.00 16.17
N THR A 19 -8.70 -15.41 15.54
CA THR A 19 -7.75 -14.47 14.93
C THR A 19 -8.43 -13.60 13.85
N GLY A 20 -9.36 -14.14 13.08
CA GLY A 20 -10.08 -13.40 12.05
C GLY A 20 -10.98 -12.30 12.62
N GLU A 21 -11.57 -12.49 13.81
CA GLU A 21 -12.45 -11.51 14.45
C GLU A 21 -11.69 -10.34 15.07
N VAL A 22 -10.43 -10.53 15.48
CA VAL A 22 -9.62 -9.50 16.14
C VAL A 22 -8.74 -8.71 15.18
N CYS A 23 -8.57 -9.19 13.95
CA CYS A 23 -7.82 -8.52 12.90
C CYS A 23 -8.73 -7.64 12.04
N CYS A 24 -8.15 -6.67 11.33
CA CYS A 24 -8.85 -5.85 10.35
C CYS A 24 -7.91 -5.44 9.22
N PRO A 25 -8.41 -4.90 8.10
CA PRO A 25 -7.58 -4.27 7.07
C PRO A 25 -6.77 -3.09 7.60
N PRO A 26 -5.80 -2.55 6.84
CA PRO A 26 -5.10 -1.32 7.21
C PRO A 26 -6.06 -0.13 7.38
N TYR A 27 -5.70 0.78 8.27
CA TYR A 27 -6.54 1.92 8.70
C TYR A 27 -7.03 2.82 7.56
N ASP A 28 -6.25 2.94 6.47
CA ASP A 28 -6.47 3.86 5.37
C ASP A 28 -7.47 3.37 4.31
N ILE A 29 -7.92 2.12 4.42
CA ILE A 29 -8.94 1.54 3.55
C ILE A 29 -10.24 1.18 4.27
N ILE A 30 -10.35 1.47 5.56
CA ILE A 30 -11.54 1.16 6.37
C ILE A 30 -12.52 2.34 6.32
N SER A 31 -13.76 2.08 5.86
CA SER A 31 -14.83 3.08 5.92
C SER A 31 -15.38 3.27 7.34
N PRO A 32 -16.06 4.39 7.62
CA PRO A 32 -16.74 4.58 8.91
C PRO A 32 -17.76 3.49 9.25
N GLU A 33 -18.45 2.95 8.26
CA GLU A 33 -19.42 1.85 8.38
C GLU A 33 -18.70 0.55 8.74
N GLN A 34 -17.62 0.20 8.04
CA GLN A 34 -16.81 -0.97 8.36
C GLN A 34 -16.19 -0.87 9.77
N LYS A 35 -15.72 0.33 10.17
CA LYS A 35 -15.24 0.55 11.54
C LYS A 35 -16.31 0.21 12.57
N LYS A 36 -17.55 0.67 12.38
CA LYS A 36 -18.68 0.36 13.29
C LYS A 36 -18.95 -1.14 13.35
N GLN A 37 -18.89 -1.82 12.20
CA GLN A 37 -19.08 -3.26 12.12
C GLN A 37 -18.01 -4.01 12.92
N TYR A 38 -16.72 -3.77 12.68
CA TYR A 38 -15.62 -4.40 13.44
C TYR A 38 -15.74 -4.17 14.95
N LEU A 39 -16.12 -2.96 15.36
CA LEU A 39 -16.31 -2.62 16.78
C LEU A 39 -17.48 -3.37 17.41
N ALA A 40 -18.51 -3.73 16.64
CA ALA A 40 -19.68 -4.46 17.09
C ALA A 40 -19.44 -5.98 17.12
N GLU A 41 -18.64 -6.51 16.20
CA GLU A 41 -18.38 -7.94 16.05
C GLU A 41 -17.51 -8.49 17.18
N ASN A 42 -16.44 -7.79 17.56
CA ASN A 42 -15.57 -8.24 18.66
C ASN A 42 -15.04 -7.03 19.47
N PRO A 43 -15.18 -7.04 20.80
CA PRO A 43 -14.69 -5.98 21.68
C PRO A 43 -13.16 -5.84 21.66
N HIS A 44 -12.43 -6.88 21.26
CA HIS A 44 -10.97 -6.89 21.17
C HIS A 44 -10.43 -6.69 19.74
N ASN A 45 -11.30 -6.32 18.77
CA ASN A 45 -10.79 -6.03 17.43
C ASN A 45 -9.75 -4.92 17.46
N ILE A 46 -8.61 -5.15 16.77
CA ILE A 46 -7.45 -4.24 16.74
C ILE A 46 -7.81 -2.82 16.27
N ILE A 47 -8.93 -2.64 15.59
CA ILE A 47 -9.38 -1.34 15.10
C ILE A 47 -9.54 -0.31 16.24
N ARG A 48 -9.81 -0.77 17.49
CA ARG A 48 -9.86 0.09 18.69
C ARG A 48 -8.53 0.77 18.97
N LEU A 49 -7.44 0.09 18.65
CA LEU A 49 -6.09 0.59 18.84
C LEU A 49 -5.58 1.29 17.57
N GLU A 50 -5.80 0.68 16.39
CA GLU A 50 -5.23 1.17 15.12
C GLU A 50 -5.95 2.41 14.59
N LEU A 51 -7.27 2.49 14.74
CA LEU A 51 -8.08 3.61 14.25
C LEU A 51 -8.96 4.18 15.36
N PRO A 52 -8.37 4.70 16.48
CA PRO A 52 -9.14 5.16 17.61
C PRO A 52 -9.95 6.42 17.29
N LYS A 53 -9.41 7.31 16.45
CA LYS A 53 -9.98 8.62 16.11
C LYS A 53 -10.93 8.54 14.93
N THR A 54 -12.04 9.27 15.03
CA THR A 54 -12.93 9.62 13.90
C THR A 54 -12.74 11.10 13.55
N ALA A 55 -13.38 11.59 12.50
CA ALA A 55 -13.31 13.00 12.12
C ALA A 55 -13.85 13.96 13.22
N GLU A 56 -14.73 13.46 14.08
CA GLU A 56 -15.39 14.22 15.16
C GLU A 56 -14.67 14.09 16.52
N ASP A 57 -13.69 13.16 16.64
CA ASP A 57 -13.01 12.90 17.90
C ASP A 57 -11.88 13.90 18.16
N THR A 58 -11.65 14.18 19.43
CA THR A 58 -10.49 14.93 19.94
C THR A 58 -9.24 14.03 20.05
N ASP A 59 -8.10 14.61 20.39
CA ASP A 59 -6.85 13.85 20.65
C ASP A 59 -6.94 12.93 21.87
N GLU A 60 -7.98 13.04 22.69
CA GLU A 60 -8.30 12.09 23.77
C GLU A 60 -8.49 10.65 23.28
N ALA A 61 -8.86 10.47 22.01
CA ALA A 61 -9.00 9.14 21.39
C ALA A 61 -7.71 8.31 21.46
N TYR A 62 -6.53 8.94 21.33
CA TYR A 62 -5.23 8.25 21.49
C TYR A 62 -4.99 7.79 22.93
N GLY A 63 -5.45 8.58 23.91
CA GLY A 63 -5.45 8.19 25.32
C GLY A 63 -6.32 6.96 25.61
N LYS A 64 -7.48 6.86 24.97
CA LYS A 64 -8.35 5.67 25.03
C LYS A 64 -7.68 4.44 24.40
N ALA A 65 -7.02 4.59 23.24
CA ALA A 65 -6.26 3.49 22.65
C ALA A 65 -5.17 2.97 23.59
N ARG A 66 -4.43 3.88 24.26
CA ARG A 66 -3.44 3.50 25.29
C ARG A 66 -4.09 2.76 26.47
N ALA A 67 -5.25 3.22 26.94
CA ALA A 67 -5.96 2.58 28.05
C ALA A 67 -6.38 1.15 27.67
N TYR A 68 -6.98 0.94 26.49
CA TYR A 68 -7.31 -0.39 25.97
C TYR A 68 -6.07 -1.27 25.80
N LEU A 69 -4.97 -0.74 25.28
CA LEU A 69 -3.72 -1.50 25.14
C LEU A 69 -3.23 -2.01 26.51
N ASN A 70 -3.22 -1.17 27.53
CA ASN A 70 -2.79 -1.55 28.88
C ASN A 70 -3.74 -2.59 29.49
N GLU A 71 -5.06 -2.38 29.40
CA GLU A 71 -6.07 -3.34 29.85
C GLU A 71 -5.89 -4.71 29.18
N TRP A 72 -5.69 -4.74 27.85
CA TRP A 72 -5.52 -5.98 27.10
C TRP A 72 -4.19 -6.70 27.43
N LEU A 73 -3.16 -5.96 27.81
CA LEU A 73 -1.91 -6.53 28.29
C LEU A 73 -2.07 -7.11 29.71
N ASP A 74 -2.73 -6.39 30.63
CA ASP A 74 -2.96 -6.82 32.02
C ASP A 74 -3.88 -8.06 32.07
N GLU A 75 -4.86 -8.15 31.20
CA GLU A 75 -5.77 -9.29 31.09
C GLU A 75 -5.22 -10.44 30.24
N GLU A 76 -4.00 -10.29 29.70
CA GLU A 76 -3.39 -11.23 28.75
C GLU A 76 -4.26 -11.50 27.49
N ILE A 77 -5.06 -10.55 27.06
CA ILE A 77 -5.71 -10.53 25.74
C ILE A 77 -4.65 -10.36 24.64
N LEU A 78 -3.69 -9.45 24.89
CA LEU A 78 -2.45 -9.28 24.13
C LEU A 78 -1.26 -9.75 24.94
N LYS A 79 -0.32 -10.44 24.28
CA LYS A 79 0.92 -10.90 24.91
C LYS A 79 2.08 -10.86 23.92
N CYS A 80 3.26 -10.46 24.41
CA CYS A 80 4.49 -10.60 23.63
C CYS A 80 4.95 -12.07 23.63
N ASP A 81 5.43 -12.53 22.49
CA ASP A 81 6.04 -13.86 22.38
C ASP A 81 7.24 -14.00 23.33
N GLU A 82 7.51 -15.21 23.79
CA GLU A 82 8.60 -15.46 24.74
C GLU A 82 9.98 -15.25 24.11
N LYS A 83 10.13 -15.65 22.83
CA LYS A 83 11.40 -15.60 22.10
C LYS A 83 11.31 -14.62 20.94
N PRO A 84 12.39 -13.90 20.64
CA PRO A 84 12.49 -13.16 19.40
C PRO A 84 12.35 -14.10 18.18
N SER A 85 11.48 -13.75 17.25
CA SER A 85 11.13 -14.58 16.08
C SER A 85 11.09 -13.76 14.82
N ILE A 86 11.22 -14.44 13.69
CA ILE A 86 10.81 -13.99 12.37
C ILE A 86 9.44 -14.62 12.10
N TYR A 87 8.51 -13.85 11.57
CA TYR A 87 7.15 -14.31 11.33
C TYR A 87 6.95 -14.52 9.83
N ILE A 88 6.98 -15.76 9.36
CA ILE A 88 6.69 -16.06 7.96
C ILE A 88 5.19 -15.90 7.76
N TYR A 89 4.80 -15.14 6.74
CA TYR A 89 3.42 -14.81 6.48
C TYR A 89 3.07 -15.08 5.02
N GLU A 90 1.98 -15.83 4.81
CA GLU A 90 1.44 -16.18 3.50
C GLU A 90 -0.02 -15.75 3.40
N MET A 91 -0.36 -15.14 2.27
CA MET A 91 -1.73 -14.81 1.88
C MET A 91 -2.09 -15.61 0.63
N VAL A 92 -3.16 -16.40 0.69
CA VAL A 92 -3.72 -17.15 -0.45
C VAL A 92 -5.07 -16.53 -0.81
N PHE A 93 -5.26 -16.18 -2.08
CA PHE A 93 -6.42 -15.42 -2.52
C PHE A 93 -6.72 -15.66 -4.00
N ASP A 94 -7.97 -15.39 -4.39
CA ASP A 94 -8.39 -15.40 -5.79
C ASP A 94 -8.46 -13.98 -6.33
N ALA A 95 -7.90 -13.76 -7.51
CA ALA A 95 -7.95 -12.48 -8.21
C ALA A 95 -7.80 -12.72 -9.72
N LEU A 96 -8.38 -11.85 -10.55
CA LEU A 96 -8.22 -11.88 -12.01
C LEU A 96 -8.51 -13.25 -12.64
N GLY A 97 -9.44 -14.03 -12.03
CA GLY A 97 -9.82 -15.36 -12.50
C GLY A 97 -8.81 -16.47 -12.18
N SER A 98 -7.85 -16.24 -11.31
CA SER A 98 -6.81 -17.21 -10.89
C SER A 98 -6.58 -17.16 -9.39
N SER A 99 -6.02 -18.24 -8.85
CA SER A 99 -5.61 -18.31 -7.45
C SER A 99 -4.13 -17.94 -7.31
N TYR A 100 -3.81 -17.12 -6.32
CA TYR A 100 -2.48 -16.58 -6.04
C TYR A 100 -2.05 -16.87 -4.63
N SER A 101 -0.74 -16.93 -4.39
CA SER A 101 -0.15 -16.98 -3.06
C SER A 101 1.03 -16.02 -2.99
N VAL A 102 0.97 -15.08 -2.03
CA VAL A 102 2.09 -14.21 -1.67
C VAL A 102 2.65 -14.65 -0.34
N LYS A 103 3.90 -15.07 -0.33
CA LYS A 103 4.64 -15.48 0.87
C LYS A 103 5.85 -14.58 1.07
N GLY A 104 6.02 -14.10 2.29
CA GLY A 104 7.16 -13.33 2.75
C GLY A 104 7.33 -13.51 4.26
N TYR A 105 7.94 -12.54 4.91
CA TYR A 105 8.13 -12.60 6.36
C TYR A 105 8.08 -11.21 6.99
N VAL A 106 7.65 -11.15 8.24
CA VAL A 106 7.63 -9.95 9.06
C VAL A 106 8.84 -9.97 9.99
N SER A 107 9.57 -8.86 9.98
CA SER A 107 10.71 -8.60 10.87
C SER A 107 10.76 -7.14 11.28
N LEU A 108 11.59 -6.81 12.26
CA LEU A 108 12.04 -5.44 12.46
C LEU A 108 13.06 -5.10 11.37
N VAL A 109 12.91 -3.93 10.76
CA VAL A 109 13.84 -3.36 9.79
C VAL A 109 14.36 -2.04 10.35
N LYS A 110 15.69 -1.86 10.32
CA LYS A 110 16.33 -0.64 10.76
C LYS A 110 15.88 0.56 9.97
N LEU A 111 15.51 1.61 10.66
CA LEU A 111 15.09 2.88 10.07
C LEU A 111 16.28 3.64 9.52
N GLU A 112 16.28 3.89 8.21
CA GLU A 112 17.29 4.61 7.48
C GLU A 112 16.66 5.78 6.73
N GLU A 113 17.35 6.93 6.70
CA GLU A 113 16.91 8.07 5.89
C GLU A 113 16.93 7.68 4.40
N PHE A 114 15.93 8.12 3.65
CA PHE A 114 15.79 7.79 2.22
C PHE A 114 17.04 8.17 1.40
N SER A 115 17.73 9.25 1.79
CA SER A 115 18.98 9.70 1.16
C SER A 115 20.10 8.68 1.16
N LYS A 116 20.04 7.65 2.03
CA LYS A 116 21.02 6.56 2.06
C LYS A 116 20.80 5.53 0.93
N GLY A 117 19.64 5.56 0.25
CA GLY A 117 19.33 4.66 -0.85
C GLY A 117 19.22 3.18 -0.47
N ILE A 118 18.92 2.90 0.81
CA ILE A 118 18.72 1.54 1.35
C ILE A 118 17.23 1.20 1.33
N ILE A 119 16.42 2.10 1.87
CA ILE A 119 14.96 2.03 1.83
C ILE A 119 14.47 3.05 0.81
N LEU A 120 13.74 2.59 -0.18
CA LEU A 120 13.34 3.36 -1.35
C LEU A 120 11.82 3.54 -1.38
N PRO A 121 11.33 4.77 -1.21
CA PRO A 121 9.93 5.09 -1.40
C PRO A 121 9.63 5.25 -2.89
N HIS A 122 8.37 5.07 -3.30
CA HIS A 122 7.94 5.36 -4.65
C HIS A 122 6.69 6.27 -4.72
N GLU A 123 6.16 6.70 -3.57
CA GLU A 123 4.94 7.53 -3.50
C GLU A 123 5.15 8.71 -2.56
N GLU A 124 4.47 9.83 -2.83
CA GLU A 124 4.42 11.00 -1.96
C GLU A 124 3.46 10.79 -0.78
N THR A 125 3.74 11.44 0.35
CA THR A 125 2.96 11.29 1.58
C THR A 125 2.25 12.58 1.99
N LEU A 126 1.09 12.43 2.67
CA LEU A 126 0.29 13.54 3.18
C LEU A 126 0.62 13.85 4.64
N SER A 127 0.74 15.13 4.98
CA SER A 127 1.12 15.58 6.33
C SER A 127 0.10 15.20 7.40
N LYS A 128 -1.20 15.30 7.11
CA LYS A 128 -2.27 14.99 8.06
C LYS A 128 -2.25 13.51 8.49
N ALA A 129 -2.04 12.58 7.56
CA ALA A 129 -1.97 11.16 7.88
C ALA A 129 -0.74 10.83 8.75
N LYS A 130 0.39 11.49 8.52
CA LYS A 130 1.60 11.32 9.34
C LYS A 130 1.43 11.82 10.75
N GLU A 131 0.74 12.95 10.96
CA GLU A 131 0.49 13.49 12.28
C GLU A 131 -0.41 12.55 13.12
N ASP A 132 -1.48 12.04 12.52
CA ASP A 132 -2.36 11.08 13.16
C ASP A 132 -1.60 9.81 13.63
N ARG A 133 -0.81 9.22 12.74
CA ARG A 133 0.00 8.03 13.07
C ARG A 133 1.09 8.33 14.12
N PHE A 134 1.70 9.52 14.07
CA PHE A 134 2.68 9.94 15.05
C PHE A 134 2.08 10.04 16.47
N ASN A 135 0.92 10.68 16.58
CA ASN A 135 0.22 10.81 17.86
C ASN A 135 -0.17 9.44 18.43
N LEU A 136 -0.63 8.51 17.57
CA LEU A 136 -0.91 7.14 17.98
C LEU A 136 0.34 6.42 18.51
N MET A 137 1.48 6.52 17.80
CA MET A 137 2.74 5.93 18.27
C MET A 137 3.23 6.56 19.56
N CYS A 138 3.10 7.87 19.75
CA CYS A 138 3.43 8.55 21.00
C CYS A 138 2.58 8.06 22.17
N ALA A 139 1.31 7.80 21.96
CA ALA A 139 0.39 7.34 22.99
C ALA A 139 0.62 5.87 23.36
N THR A 140 0.86 5.00 22.38
CA THR A 140 0.87 3.54 22.57
C THR A 140 2.26 2.92 22.62
N GLY A 141 3.26 3.54 21.98
CA GLY A 141 4.59 2.93 21.84
C GLY A 141 4.59 1.65 20.98
N CYS A 142 3.69 1.53 20.01
CA CYS A 142 3.52 0.32 19.20
C CYS A 142 3.52 0.58 17.69
N ASN A 143 3.95 -0.44 16.93
CA ASN A 143 3.62 -0.57 15.52
C ASN A 143 2.53 -1.64 15.40
N PHE A 144 1.29 -1.26 15.13
CA PHE A 144 0.16 -2.19 15.04
C PHE A 144 0.03 -2.83 13.65
N SER A 145 0.46 -2.14 12.59
CA SER A 145 0.41 -2.61 11.22
C SER A 145 1.79 -2.56 10.55
N GLN A 146 2.11 -3.58 9.77
CA GLN A 146 3.39 -3.69 9.07
C GLN A 146 3.44 -2.80 7.84
N ILE A 147 4.62 -2.32 7.50
CA ILE A 147 4.91 -1.73 6.20
C ILE A 147 5.12 -2.87 5.21
N TYR A 148 4.51 -2.81 4.04
CA TYR A 148 4.74 -3.76 2.97
C TYR A 148 5.92 -3.30 2.13
N SER A 149 6.99 -4.09 2.07
CA SER A 149 8.18 -3.78 1.30
C SER A 149 8.61 -4.96 0.44
N LEU A 150 9.22 -4.64 -0.69
CA LEU A 150 9.74 -5.62 -1.64
C LEU A 150 11.27 -5.61 -1.62
N TYR A 151 11.89 -6.74 -1.92
CA TYR A 151 13.33 -6.86 -2.15
C TYR A 151 13.58 -7.67 -3.42
N MET A 152 14.75 -7.52 -4.02
CA MET A 152 15.19 -8.33 -5.16
C MET A 152 15.97 -9.55 -4.67
N ASP A 153 15.64 -10.73 -5.19
CA ASP A 153 16.31 -11.99 -4.87
C ASP A 153 16.28 -12.92 -6.09
N ASP A 154 17.03 -12.54 -7.11
CA ASP A 154 17.06 -13.21 -8.41
C ASP A 154 17.38 -14.72 -8.32
N ASP A 155 18.18 -15.09 -7.31
CA ASP A 155 18.55 -16.49 -7.02
C ASP A 155 17.52 -17.22 -6.15
N ASN A 156 16.44 -16.56 -5.70
CA ASN A 156 15.43 -17.10 -4.79
C ASN A 156 15.99 -17.71 -3.48
N LYS A 157 17.14 -17.25 -3.01
CA LYS A 157 17.80 -17.81 -1.80
C LYS A 157 17.04 -17.52 -0.53
N VAL A 158 16.51 -16.29 -0.41
CA VAL A 158 15.67 -15.91 0.73
C VAL A 158 14.33 -16.63 0.66
N PHE A 159 13.69 -16.65 -0.52
CA PHE A 159 12.41 -17.35 -0.69
C PHE A 159 12.53 -18.83 -0.36
N THR A 160 13.57 -19.53 -0.82
CA THR A 160 13.82 -20.94 -0.53
C THR A 160 13.98 -21.16 0.98
N LEU A 161 14.67 -20.25 1.68
CA LEU A 161 14.88 -20.36 3.12
C LEU A 161 13.56 -20.25 3.89
N ILE A 162 12.74 -19.23 3.60
CA ILE A 162 11.45 -19.04 4.29
C ILE A 162 10.45 -20.11 3.91
N ASP A 163 10.43 -20.59 2.66
CA ASP A 163 9.54 -21.67 2.23
C ASP A 163 9.86 -22.97 2.94
N ASN A 164 11.13 -23.33 3.10
CA ASN A 164 11.54 -24.49 3.87
C ASN A 164 11.14 -24.41 5.34
N ALA A 165 11.24 -23.24 5.96
CA ALA A 165 10.89 -23.02 7.37
C ALA A 165 9.36 -23.02 7.61
N SER A 166 8.54 -22.88 6.56
CA SER A 166 7.07 -22.82 6.65
C SER A 166 6.35 -24.05 6.07
N LYS A 167 7.04 -25.19 5.93
CA LYS A 167 6.42 -26.45 5.44
C LYS A 167 5.48 -27.13 6.43
N GLY A 168 5.57 -26.76 7.70
CA GLY A 168 4.71 -27.29 8.77
C GLY A 168 3.32 -26.63 8.82
N VAL A 169 2.54 -27.09 9.80
CA VAL A 169 1.25 -26.44 10.12
C VAL A 169 1.52 -25.01 10.59
N PRO A 170 0.77 -24.00 10.10
CA PRO A 170 0.92 -22.65 10.57
C PRO A 170 0.49 -22.49 12.04
N ASP A 171 1.15 -21.60 12.77
CA ASP A 171 0.78 -21.26 14.16
C ASP A 171 -0.57 -20.55 14.24
N LYS A 172 -0.92 -19.76 13.22
CA LYS A 172 -2.24 -19.17 13.04
C LYS A 172 -2.67 -19.25 11.59
N GLN A 173 -3.97 -19.53 11.38
CA GLN A 173 -4.61 -19.50 10.06
C GLN A 173 -6.05 -19.05 10.20
N PHE A 174 -6.48 -18.18 9.29
CA PHE A 174 -7.88 -17.77 9.16
C PHE A 174 -8.15 -17.27 7.76
N THR A 175 -9.42 -17.16 7.39
CA THR A 175 -9.85 -16.51 6.14
C THR A 175 -10.65 -15.27 6.51
N ASP A 176 -10.31 -14.14 5.90
CA ASP A 176 -10.98 -12.87 6.13
C ASP A 176 -12.30 -12.77 5.32
N PRO A 177 -13.12 -11.72 5.54
CA PRO A 177 -14.37 -11.52 4.80
C PRO A 177 -14.19 -11.34 3.27
N ASP A 178 -13.01 -10.90 2.81
CA ASP A 178 -12.69 -10.76 1.39
C ASP A 178 -12.25 -12.09 0.74
N GLY A 179 -12.23 -13.20 1.51
CA GLY A 179 -11.85 -14.53 1.03
C GLY A 179 -10.35 -14.79 1.01
N VAL A 180 -9.54 -13.89 1.57
CA VAL A 180 -8.08 -14.09 1.68
C VAL A 180 -7.78 -15.00 2.85
N THR A 181 -7.06 -16.10 2.59
CA THR A 181 -6.57 -16.99 3.64
C THR A 181 -5.18 -16.56 4.09
N HIS A 182 -5.09 -16.20 5.37
CA HIS A 182 -3.87 -15.75 6.04
C HIS A 182 -3.26 -16.91 6.83
N LYS A 183 -1.95 -17.10 6.70
CA LYS A 183 -1.19 -18.12 7.44
C LYS A 183 0.07 -17.51 8.03
N LEU A 184 0.37 -17.81 9.29
CA LEU A 184 1.53 -17.30 10.02
C LEU A 184 2.30 -18.45 10.65
N TRP A 185 3.63 -18.40 10.52
CA TRP A 185 4.58 -19.30 11.21
C TRP A 185 5.57 -18.46 12.02
N CYS A 186 5.76 -18.79 13.29
CA CYS A 186 6.67 -18.12 14.20
C CYS A 186 7.99 -18.90 14.26
N VAL A 187 9.06 -18.36 13.69
CA VAL A 187 10.36 -19.05 13.62
C VAL A 187 11.37 -18.35 14.54
N SER A 188 11.72 -19.02 15.64
CA SER A 188 12.69 -18.55 16.65
C SER A 188 14.04 -19.27 16.60
N ASP A 189 14.29 -20.07 15.55
CA ASP A 189 15.57 -20.74 15.34
C ASP A 189 16.68 -19.72 15.03
N GLU A 190 17.71 -19.70 15.86
CA GLU A 190 18.80 -18.71 15.78
C GLU A 190 19.62 -18.85 14.49
N ALA A 191 19.82 -20.09 14.00
CA ALA A 191 20.57 -20.34 12.78
C ALA A 191 19.79 -19.85 11.55
N PHE A 192 18.47 -20.08 11.51
CA PHE A 192 17.58 -19.53 10.50
C PHE A 192 17.59 -17.99 10.49
N ILE A 193 17.48 -17.37 11.68
CA ILE A 193 17.46 -15.90 11.83
C ILE A 193 18.77 -15.29 11.32
N ALA A 194 19.91 -15.89 11.69
CA ALA A 194 21.22 -15.42 11.29
C ALA A 194 21.44 -15.57 9.76
N ASP A 195 21.04 -16.70 9.18
CA ASP A 195 21.15 -16.94 7.74
C ASP A 195 20.26 -15.97 6.94
N LEU A 196 19.02 -15.76 7.39
CA LEU A 196 18.11 -14.80 6.78
C LEU A 196 18.68 -13.37 6.82
N ALA A 197 19.18 -12.94 7.99
CA ALA A 197 19.79 -11.61 8.16
C ALA A 197 21.01 -11.43 7.23
N SER A 198 21.84 -12.45 7.12
CA SER A 198 23.01 -12.45 6.22
C SER A 198 22.60 -12.29 4.75
N LYS A 199 21.56 -13.01 4.30
CA LYS A 199 21.05 -12.93 2.93
C LYS A 199 20.38 -11.60 2.59
N MET A 200 19.89 -10.88 3.60
CA MET A 200 19.28 -9.56 3.44
C MET A 200 20.28 -8.40 3.53
N ALA A 201 21.47 -8.63 4.06
CA ALA A 201 22.44 -7.59 4.37
C ALA A 201 22.89 -6.73 3.18
N ASP A 202 22.85 -7.24 1.96
CA ASP A 202 23.22 -6.52 0.73
C ASP A 202 22.03 -5.96 -0.05
N LYS A 203 20.80 -6.24 0.37
CA LYS A 203 19.60 -5.90 -0.37
C LYS A 203 19.10 -4.49 -0.07
N LYS A 204 18.46 -3.88 -1.07
CA LYS A 204 17.64 -2.67 -0.92
C LYS A 204 16.18 -3.08 -0.73
N LEU A 205 15.43 -2.23 -0.02
CA LEU A 205 14.00 -2.43 0.20
C LEU A 205 13.20 -1.35 -0.52
N TYR A 206 12.16 -1.75 -1.20
CA TYR A 206 11.25 -0.89 -1.95
C TYR A 206 9.91 -0.90 -1.22
N ILE A 207 9.50 0.24 -0.65
CA ILE A 207 8.21 0.31 0.06
C ILE A 207 7.09 0.15 -0.97
N ALA A 208 6.29 -0.89 -0.82
CA ALA A 208 5.12 -1.16 -1.65
C ALA A 208 3.85 -0.50 -1.10
N ASP A 209 3.72 -0.49 0.25
CA ASP A 209 2.62 0.15 0.97
C ASP A 209 3.09 0.60 2.36
N GLY A 210 2.51 1.70 2.86
CA GLY A 210 2.83 2.21 4.20
C GLY A 210 3.91 3.30 4.23
N HIS A 211 4.06 4.10 3.18
CA HIS A 211 4.97 5.24 3.12
C HIS A 211 4.77 6.22 4.29
N HIS A 212 3.52 6.53 4.64
CA HIS A 212 3.18 7.36 5.80
C HIS A 212 3.70 6.74 7.11
N ARG A 213 3.54 5.43 7.29
CA ARG A 213 4.01 4.69 8.48
C ARG A 213 5.53 4.74 8.59
N TYR A 214 6.26 4.61 7.49
CA TYR A 214 7.72 4.69 7.48
C TYR A 214 8.23 6.08 7.86
N GLU A 215 7.72 7.15 7.24
CA GLU A 215 8.12 8.53 7.56
C GLU A 215 7.72 8.90 9.01
N THR A 216 6.59 8.40 9.48
CA THR A 216 6.17 8.54 10.88
C THR A 216 7.15 7.84 11.83
N ALA A 217 7.59 6.63 11.50
CA ALA A 217 8.57 5.90 12.31
C ALA A 217 9.94 6.60 12.35
N LEU A 218 10.39 7.21 11.25
CA LEU A 218 11.60 8.05 11.23
C LEU A 218 11.47 9.26 12.16
N ARG A 219 10.32 9.94 12.14
CA ARG A 219 10.02 11.06 13.04
C ARG A 219 9.98 10.59 14.49
N TYR A 220 9.34 9.45 14.77
CA TYR A 220 9.22 8.89 16.11
C TYR A 220 10.58 8.45 16.68
N LYS A 221 11.45 7.86 15.87
CA LYS A 221 12.84 7.56 16.26
C LYS A 221 13.57 8.80 16.78
N LYS A 222 13.46 9.93 16.08
CA LYS A 222 14.07 11.21 16.50
C LYS A 222 13.45 11.70 17.82
N PHE A 223 12.12 11.68 17.89
CA PHE A 223 11.40 12.06 19.12
C PHE A 223 11.81 11.22 20.34
N VAL A 224 11.94 9.92 20.18
CA VAL A 224 12.36 9.02 21.28
C VAL A 224 13.79 9.32 21.70
N ALA A 225 14.72 9.48 20.77
CA ALA A 225 16.11 9.79 21.06
C ALA A 225 16.29 11.11 21.83
N GLU A 226 15.41 12.09 21.59
CA GLU A 226 15.46 13.40 22.26
C GLU A 226 14.73 13.43 23.60
N ASN A 227 13.74 12.57 23.84
CA ASN A 227 12.80 12.70 24.96
C ASN A 227 12.77 11.51 25.91
N LYS A 228 13.43 10.38 25.60
CA LYS A 228 13.41 9.16 26.42
C LYS A 228 14.81 8.64 26.69
N GLN A 229 15.00 8.05 27.87
CA GLN A 229 16.26 7.37 28.24
C GLN A 229 16.35 5.98 27.61
N ASP A 230 15.24 5.24 27.61
CA ASP A 230 15.12 3.96 26.92
C ASP A 230 14.61 4.18 25.51
N VAL A 231 15.35 3.70 24.53
CA VAL A 231 14.99 3.80 23.11
C VAL A 231 14.25 2.55 22.60
N GLY A 232 14.26 1.45 23.37
CA GLY A 232 13.61 0.20 23.00
C GLY A 232 13.96 -0.25 21.58
N THR A 233 12.94 -0.58 20.78
CA THR A 233 13.09 -0.91 19.37
C THR A 233 12.78 0.27 18.42
N SER A 234 12.78 1.52 18.91
CA SER A 234 12.39 2.70 18.10
C SER A 234 13.33 3.02 16.94
N GLU A 235 14.52 2.42 16.89
CA GLU A 235 15.41 2.47 15.73
C GLU A 235 14.97 1.57 14.57
N TYR A 236 13.94 0.77 14.79
CA TYR A 236 13.40 -0.20 13.86
C TYR A 236 11.89 0.01 13.65
N VAL A 237 11.37 -0.57 12.58
CA VAL A 237 9.93 -0.63 12.29
C VAL A 237 9.59 -2.01 11.75
N THR A 238 8.36 -2.48 12.00
CA THR A 238 7.90 -3.75 11.44
C THR A 238 7.62 -3.64 9.94
N MET A 239 8.21 -4.56 9.16
CA MET A 239 7.93 -4.69 7.74
C MET A 239 7.62 -6.14 7.38
N MET A 240 6.62 -6.32 6.51
CA MET A 240 6.46 -7.53 5.70
C MET A 240 7.35 -7.39 4.48
N LEU A 241 8.27 -8.35 4.30
CA LEU A 241 9.25 -8.36 3.23
C LEU A 241 8.94 -9.49 2.24
N VAL A 242 8.76 -9.15 0.97
CA VAL A 242 8.41 -10.08 -0.10
C VAL A 242 9.39 -9.95 -1.26
N ASN A 243 9.80 -11.07 -1.86
CA ASN A 243 10.60 -11.05 -3.08
C ASN A 243 9.79 -10.42 -4.23
N MET A 244 10.39 -9.45 -4.91
CA MET A 244 9.78 -8.76 -6.06
C MET A 244 9.46 -9.69 -7.22
N GLU A 245 10.18 -10.81 -7.34
CA GLU A 245 9.95 -11.87 -8.35
C GLU A 245 8.84 -12.86 -7.92
N ASN A 246 8.16 -12.63 -6.79
CA ASN A 246 7.07 -13.49 -6.35
C ASN A 246 5.89 -13.42 -7.33
N SER A 247 5.55 -14.56 -7.95
CA SER A 247 4.47 -14.67 -8.95
C SER A 247 3.07 -14.38 -8.40
N GLY A 248 2.92 -14.36 -7.08
CA GLY A 248 1.66 -14.02 -6.41
C GLY A 248 1.48 -12.51 -6.18
N LEU A 249 2.48 -11.67 -6.51
CA LEU A 249 2.32 -10.23 -6.41
C LEU A 249 1.31 -9.72 -7.44
N VAL A 250 0.18 -9.23 -6.97
CA VAL A 250 -0.85 -8.61 -7.79
C VAL A 250 -0.90 -7.11 -7.49
N VAL A 251 -0.85 -6.30 -8.54
CA VAL A 251 -1.07 -4.85 -8.47
C VAL A 251 -2.35 -4.55 -9.25
N PHE A 252 -3.33 -3.96 -8.60
CA PHE A 252 -4.54 -3.51 -9.27
C PHE A 252 -4.37 -2.12 -9.88
N PRO A 253 -5.06 -1.85 -11.00
CA PRO A 253 -5.12 -0.50 -11.54
C PRO A 253 -5.83 0.42 -10.53
N THR A 254 -5.47 1.67 -10.56
CA THR A 254 -6.24 2.71 -9.88
C THR A 254 -6.82 3.62 -10.93
N HIS A 255 -8.13 3.57 -11.12
CA HIS A 255 -8.86 4.42 -12.07
C HIS A 255 -9.05 5.83 -11.49
N ARG A 256 -9.20 6.81 -12.36
CA ARG A 256 -9.41 8.21 -12.00
C ARG A 256 -10.84 8.59 -12.32
N ILE A 257 -11.53 9.14 -11.34
CA ILE A 257 -12.90 9.67 -11.48
C ILE A 257 -12.78 11.19 -11.39
N VAL A 258 -13.17 11.89 -12.43
CA VAL A 258 -13.09 13.34 -12.54
C VAL A 258 -14.48 13.94 -12.40
N ARG A 259 -14.62 14.97 -11.55
CA ARG A 259 -15.90 15.58 -11.20
C ARG A 259 -15.79 17.08 -11.02
N ASP A 260 -16.93 17.75 -11.03
CA ASP A 260 -17.07 19.17 -10.72
C ASP A 260 -16.22 20.06 -11.64
N LEU A 261 -16.08 19.70 -12.92
CA LEU A 261 -15.39 20.51 -13.90
C LEU A 261 -16.31 21.62 -14.44
N GLU A 262 -15.81 22.85 -14.44
CA GLU A 262 -16.53 23.96 -15.04
C GLU A 262 -16.58 23.82 -16.58
N ASN A 263 -17.79 23.88 -17.15
CA ASN A 263 -18.03 23.82 -18.61
C ASN A 263 -17.42 22.58 -19.29
N PHE A 264 -17.53 21.41 -18.66
CA PHE A 264 -17.01 20.18 -19.23
C PHE A 264 -17.70 19.83 -20.57
N ASP A 265 -16.89 19.62 -21.61
CA ASP A 265 -17.31 19.13 -22.92
C ASP A 265 -16.35 18.03 -23.40
N VAL A 266 -16.84 16.80 -23.41
CA VAL A 266 -16.04 15.63 -23.81
C VAL A 266 -15.52 15.72 -25.25
N ASN A 267 -16.25 16.36 -26.18
CA ASN A 267 -15.81 16.50 -27.56
C ASN A 267 -14.62 17.47 -27.65
N ALA A 268 -14.66 18.55 -26.87
CA ALA A 268 -13.52 19.49 -26.78
C ALA A 268 -12.29 18.82 -26.16
N VAL A 269 -12.48 17.94 -25.16
CA VAL A 269 -11.41 17.14 -24.55
C VAL A 269 -10.78 16.21 -25.58
N ILE A 270 -11.61 15.45 -26.31
CA ILE A 270 -11.16 14.52 -27.35
C ILE A 270 -10.40 15.29 -28.45
N GLU A 271 -10.91 16.43 -28.90
CA GLU A 271 -10.26 17.22 -29.94
C GLU A 271 -8.87 17.72 -29.52
N LYS A 272 -8.76 18.30 -28.33
CA LYS A 272 -7.46 18.74 -27.76
C LYS A 272 -6.49 17.57 -27.55
N SER A 273 -7.03 16.40 -27.25
CA SER A 273 -6.21 15.19 -27.01
C SER A 273 -5.59 14.63 -28.27
N LYS A 274 -6.14 14.92 -29.46
CA LYS A 274 -5.57 14.47 -30.75
C LYS A 274 -4.16 14.98 -31.02
N ASP A 275 -3.75 16.07 -30.39
CA ASP A 275 -2.37 16.56 -30.51
C ASP A 275 -1.35 15.59 -29.90
N TYR A 276 -1.76 14.82 -28.91
CA TYR A 276 -0.89 13.95 -28.10
C TYR A 276 -1.14 12.47 -28.35
N PHE A 277 -2.40 12.08 -28.65
CA PHE A 277 -2.84 10.69 -28.66
C PHE A 277 -3.42 10.27 -30.00
N ASP A 278 -3.19 9.01 -30.38
CA ASP A 278 -4.04 8.29 -31.32
C ASP A 278 -5.34 7.95 -30.58
N ILE A 279 -6.48 8.28 -31.18
CA ILE A 279 -7.77 8.21 -30.53
C ILE A 279 -8.70 7.26 -31.27
N GLU A 280 -9.26 6.29 -30.55
CA GLU A 280 -10.30 5.39 -31.04
C GLU A 280 -11.57 5.59 -30.21
N THR A 281 -12.61 6.16 -30.83
CA THR A 281 -13.87 6.51 -30.16
C THR A 281 -14.95 5.46 -30.35
N ASN A 282 -16.04 5.57 -29.58
CA ASN A 282 -17.23 4.72 -29.67
C ASN A 282 -16.96 3.21 -29.55
N LEU A 283 -15.99 2.84 -28.74
CA LEU A 283 -15.71 1.44 -28.44
C LEU A 283 -16.77 0.85 -27.52
N SER A 284 -17.01 -0.44 -27.64
CA SER A 284 -17.73 -1.19 -26.60
C SER A 284 -16.87 -1.35 -25.35
N ARG A 285 -17.47 -1.68 -24.20
CA ARG A 285 -16.74 -2.02 -22.97
C ARG A 285 -15.72 -3.14 -23.23
N THR A 286 -16.16 -4.20 -23.89
CA THR A 286 -15.31 -5.37 -24.20
C THR A 286 -14.14 -5.00 -25.11
N ASP A 287 -14.39 -4.23 -26.20
CA ASP A 287 -13.34 -3.83 -27.13
C ASP A 287 -12.35 -2.88 -26.47
N SER A 288 -12.83 -1.93 -25.67
CA SER A 288 -11.96 -0.98 -24.96
C SER A 288 -11.02 -1.68 -23.98
N THR A 289 -11.54 -2.64 -23.20
CA THR A 289 -10.74 -3.44 -22.28
C THR A 289 -9.71 -4.30 -23.02
N ALA A 290 -10.11 -4.98 -24.09
CA ALA A 290 -9.20 -5.82 -24.87
C ALA A 290 -8.08 -5.01 -25.53
N LYS A 291 -8.40 -3.82 -26.07
CA LYS A 291 -7.42 -2.93 -26.69
C LYS A 291 -6.47 -2.30 -25.67
N LEU A 292 -6.98 -1.93 -24.49
CA LEU A 292 -6.18 -1.40 -23.38
C LEU A 292 -5.19 -2.46 -22.89
N ASP A 293 -5.64 -3.71 -22.68
CA ASP A 293 -4.78 -4.83 -22.32
C ASP A 293 -3.72 -5.13 -23.40
N LYS A 294 -4.12 -5.07 -24.69
CA LYS A 294 -3.17 -5.21 -25.79
C LYS A 294 -2.12 -4.11 -25.78
N ALA A 295 -2.52 -2.85 -25.61
CA ALA A 295 -1.57 -1.72 -25.50
C ALA A 295 -0.58 -1.93 -24.35
N TYR A 296 -1.06 -2.40 -23.20
CA TYR A 296 -0.22 -2.75 -22.05
C TYR A 296 0.80 -3.84 -22.39
N LYS A 297 0.38 -4.94 -23.02
CA LYS A 297 1.27 -6.03 -23.45
C LYS A 297 2.32 -5.57 -24.47
N ASP A 298 1.92 -4.69 -25.37
CA ASP A 298 2.79 -4.10 -26.40
C ASP A 298 3.72 -2.98 -25.84
N GLY A 299 3.65 -2.65 -24.55
CA GLY A 299 4.45 -1.60 -23.90
C GLY A 299 4.07 -0.17 -24.27
N LYS A 300 2.91 0.01 -24.90
CA LYS A 300 2.35 1.33 -25.25
C LYS A 300 1.76 2.01 -24.02
N LYS A 301 1.80 3.34 -24.00
CA LYS A 301 1.20 4.16 -22.95
C LYS A 301 -0.21 4.53 -23.36
N ALA A 302 -1.22 3.99 -22.66
CA ALA A 302 -2.62 4.12 -23.04
C ALA A 302 -3.56 4.08 -21.82
N PHE A 303 -4.70 4.72 -21.98
CA PHE A 303 -5.83 4.67 -21.04
C PHE A 303 -7.15 4.88 -21.79
N VAL A 304 -8.26 4.57 -21.15
CA VAL A 304 -9.59 4.75 -21.73
C VAL A 304 -10.32 5.86 -20.98
N LEU A 305 -10.78 6.86 -21.72
CA LEU A 305 -11.74 7.85 -21.25
C LEU A 305 -13.15 7.26 -21.37
N TYR A 306 -13.90 7.27 -20.26
CA TYR A 306 -15.31 6.93 -20.23
C TYR A 306 -16.16 8.16 -19.93
N CYS A 307 -17.12 8.43 -20.78
CA CYS A 307 -18.08 9.53 -20.63
C CYS A 307 -19.32 9.25 -21.48
N ASP A 308 -20.52 9.63 -21.02
CA ASP A 308 -21.78 9.51 -21.74
C ASP A 308 -22.05 8.10 -22.33
N GLY A 309 -21.72 7.04 -21.59
CA GLY A 309 -21.89 5.66 -22.04
C GLY A 309 -20.91 5.22 -23.14
N LYS A 310 -19.88 6.01 -23.42
CA LYS A 310 -18.91 5.77 -24.52
C LYS A 310 -17.50 5.58 -23.99
N TYR A 311 -16.79 4.63 -24.60
CA TYR A 311 -15.39 4.36 -24.32
C TYR A 311 -14.52 4.91 -25.45
N THR A 312 -13.50 5.67 -25.10
CA THR A 312 -12.52 6.26 -26.00
C THR A 312 -11.12 5.84 -25.58
N LEU A 313 -10.46 5.00 -26.39
CA LEU A 313 -9.06 4.63 -26.15
C LEU A 313 -8.15 5.76 -26.61
N MET A 314 -7.22 6.14 -25.75
CA MET A 314 -6.22 7.17 -25.99
C MET A 314 -4.83 6.53 -25.85
N THR A 315 -4.08 6.44 -26.96
CA THR A 315 -2.73 5.87 -26.98
C THR A 315 -1.72 6.97 -27.30
N LEU A 316 -0.69 7.16 -26.44
CA LEU A 316 0.33 8.18 -26.64
C LEU A 316 1.06 7.95 -27.98
N LYS A 317 1.13 8.99 -28.82
CA LYS A 317 1.78 8.94 -30.14
C LYS A 317 3.30 8.86 -30.05
N ASP A 318 3.88 9.69 -29.16
CA ASP A 318 5.33 9.84 -29.05
C ASP A 318 5.73 10.06 -27.59
N THR A 319 6.51 9.14 -27.04
CA THR A 319 7.02 9.21 -25.66
C THR A 319 8.04 10.36 -25.49
N SER A 320 8.69 10.83 -26.58
CA SER A 320 9.64 11.95 -26.51
C SER A 320 8.97 13.27 -26.09
N LEU A 321 7.66 13.37 -26.24
CA LEU A 321 6.88 14.50 -25.75
C LEU A 321 7.02 14.66 -24.23
N MET A 322 6.98 13.56 -23.51
CA MET A 322 7.12 13.56 -22.04
C MET A 322 8.50 14.03 -21.59
N GLU A 323 9.54 13.81 -22.41
CA GLU A 323 10.88 14.33 -22.11
C GLU A 323 10.95 15.86 -22.16
N LYS A 324 10.25 16.47 -23.11
CA LYS A 324 10.15 17.92 -23.22
C LYS A 324 9.32 18.54 -22.09
N LEU A 325 8.29 17.82 -21.59
CA LEU A 325 7.36 18.33 -20.59
C LEU A 325 7.83 18.07 -19.15
N MET A 326 8.59 17.02 -18.95
CA MET A 326 9.17 16.64 -17.66
C MET A 326 10.70 16.48 -17.77
N PRO A 327 11.45 17.55 -18.13
CA PRO A 327 12.87 17.45 -18.49
C PRO A 327 13.76 17.01 -17.33
N THR A 328 13.33 17.22 -16.09
CA THR A 328 14.06 16.84 -14.87
C THR A 328 13.72 15.45 -14.36
N ALA A 329 12.63 14.86 -14.82
CA ALA A 329 12.20 13.53 -14.40
C ALA A 329 12.97 12.43 -15.15
N SER A 330 13.18 11.28 -14.50
CA SER A 330 13.77 10.10 -15.14
C SER A 330 12.87 9.56 -16.25
N LYS A 331 13.46 8.77 -17.14
CA LYS A 331 12.69 8.03 -18.14
C LYS A 331 11.66 7.11 -17.47
N ALA A 332 12.02 6.45 -16.36
CA ALA A 332 11.13 5.57 -15.62
C ALA A 332 9.84 6.29 -15.16
N LEU A 333 9.95 7.50 -14.61
CA LEU A 333 8.79 8.28 -14.17
C LEU A 333 7.99 8.84 -15.34
N ARG A 334 8.67 9.36 -16.38
CA ARG A 334 8.01 9.95 -17.57
C ARG A 334 7.15 8.95 -18.34
N GLU A 335 7.58 7.69 -18.38
CA GLU A 335 6.93 6.63 -19.17
C GLU A 335 5.87 5.83 -18.40
N LEU A 336 5.41 6.30 -17.25
CA LEU A 336 4.25 5.71 -16.58
C LEU A 336 2.95 6.18 -17.24
N ASP A 337 1.98 5.28 -17.44
CA ASP A 337 0.65 5.63 -17.94
C ASP A 337 0.02 6.74 -17.07
N VAL A 338 0.20 6.66 -15.76
CA VAL A 338 -0.29 7.66 -14.82
C VAL A 338 0.39 9.02 -14.98
N SER A 339 1.69 9.07 -15.26
CA SER A 339 2.42 10.33 -15.50
C SER A 339 1.96 10.98 -16.80
N VAL A 340 1.74 10.18 -17.85
CA VAL A 340 1.20 10.62 -19.13
C VAL A 340 -0.21 11.22 -18.96
N LEU A 341 -1.12 10.49 -18.28
CA LEU A 341 -2.47 10.98 -17.99
C LEU A 341 -2.45 12.28 -17.19
N HIS A 342 -1.68 12.32 -16.10
CA HIS A 342 -1.62 13.49 -15.22
C HIS A 342 -1.09 14.72 -15.97
N THR A 343 0.04 14.60 -16.66
CA THR A 343 0.69 15.73 -17.32
C THR A 343 -0.09 16.23 -18.54
N LEU A 344 -0.56 15.33 -19.41
CA LEU A 344 -1.15 15.72 -20.68
C LEU A 344 -2.64 16.01 -20.58
N VAL A 345 -3.37 15.27 -19.74
CA VAL A 345 -4.83 15.39 -19.69
C VAL A 345 -5.25 16.19 -18.45
N LEU A 346 -4.90 15.73 -17.25
CA LEU A 346 -5.39 16.36 -16.03
C LEU A 346 -4.85 17.78 -15.87
N GLU A 347 -3.54 18.00 -16.01
CA GLU A 347 -2.95 19.33 -15.84
C GLU A 347 -3.22 20.23 -17.06
N ARG A 348 -2.94 19.76 -18.28
CA ARG A 348 -2.97 20.62 -19.48
C ARG A 348 -4.34 20.82 -20.10
N ILE A 349 -5.18 19.79 -20.10
CA ILE A 349 -6.53 19.87 -20.73
C ILE A 349 -7.57 20.29 -19.72
N PHE A 350 -7.56 19.71 -18.51
CA PHE A 350 -8.55 19.99 -17.46
C PHE A 350 -8.13 21.10 -16.49
N GLY A 351 -6.83 21.45 -16.42
CA GLY A 351 -6.34 22.43 -15.45
C GLY A 351 -6.30 21.93 -14.01
N ILE A 352 -6.37 20.61 -13.81
CA ILE A 352 -6.27 19.95 -12.50
C ILE A 352 -4.79 19.86 -12.13
N ASP A 353 -4.29 20.79 -11.34
CA ASP A 353 -2.90 20.85 -10.89
C ASP A 353 -2.59 19.88 -9.73
N LYS A 354 -1.33 19.84 -9.33
CA LYS A 354 -0.86 18.96 -8.25
C LYS A 354 -1.54 19.24 -6.90
N GLU A 355 -1.83 20.51 -6.60
CA GLU A 355 -2.51 20.89 -5.36
C GLU A 355 -3.97 20.41 -5.35
N ASN A 356 -4.66 20.58 -6.47
CA ASN A 356 -6.02 20.08 -6.67
C ASN A 356 -6.06 18.55 -6.52
N MET A 357 -5.12 17.83 -7.15
CA MET A 357 -5.01 16.37 -7.04
C MET A 357 -4.72 15.93 -5.60
N ALA A 358 -3.82 16.61 -4.89
CA ALA A 358 -3.48 16.30 -3.50
C ALA A 358 -4.68 16.49 -2.55
N ASN A 359 -5.49 17.53 -2.79
CA ASN A 359 -6.70 17.84 -2.02
C ASN A 359 -7.95 17.06 -2.51
N GLN A 360 -7.83 16.27 -3.57
CA GLN A 360 -8.93 15.49 -4.17
C GLN A 360 -10.17 16.35 -4.49
N LYS A 361 -9.95 17.57 -4.96
CA LYS A 361 -11.04 18.52 -5.25
C LYS A 361 -11.86 18.05 -6.46
N ASN A 362 -11.20 17.89 -7.61
CA ASN A 362 -11.83 17.45 -8.86
C ASN A 362 -11.47 16.00 -9.25
N LEU A 363 -10.66 15.30 -8.46
CA LEU A 363 -10.16 13.98 -8.76
C LEU A 363 -10.35 13.04 -7.57
N THR A 364 -10.99 11.91 -7.81
CA THR A 364 -11.08 10.79 -6.87
C THR A 364 -10.60 9.50 -7.52
N TYR A 365 -10.50 8.43 -6.75
CA TYR A 365 -9.84 7.20 -7.16
C TYR A 365 -10.67 5.98 -6.81
N THR A 366 -10.68 4.99 -7.70
CA THR A 366 -11.20 3.65 -7.41
C THR A 366 -10.34 2.58 -8.07
N ARG A 367 -10.35 1.38 -7.51
CA ARG A 367 -9.75 0.18 -8.13
C ARG A 367 -10.78 -0.68 -8.88
N VAL A 368 -12.07 -0.37 -8.71
CA VAL A 368 -13.19 -1.13 -9.27
C VAL A 368 -13.67 -0.45 -10.55
N LEU A 369 -13.57 -1.15 -11.68
CA LEU A 369 -13.99 -0.62 -12.97
C LEU A 369 -15.46 -0.19 -12.98
N ASP A 370 -16.32 -1.02 -12.36
CA ASP A 370 -17.77 -0.74 -12.32
C ASP A 370 -18.08 0.54 -11.54
N GLU A 371 -17.39 0.81 -10.43
CA GLU A 371 -17.53 2.06 -9.69
C GLU A 371 -17.10 3.28 -10.52
N ALA A 372 -16.05 3.15 -11.33
CA ALA A 372 -15.59 4.24 -12.22
C ALA A 372 -16.60 4.54 -13.33
N ILE A 373 -17.31 3.52 -13.82
CA ILE A 373 -18.38 3.65 -14.82
C ILE A 373 -19.64 4.22 -14.15
N GLU A 374 -20.08 3.64 -13.04
CA GLU A 374 -21.30 4.02 -12.32
C GLU A 374 -21.25 5.48 -11.85
N ALA A 375 -20.10 5.97 -11.40
CA ALA A 375 -19.94 7.37 -10.99
C ALA A 375 -20.27 8.36 -12.13
N VAL A 376 -19.96 8.01 -13.38
CA VAL A 376 -20.31 8.82 -14.55
C VAL A 376 -21.78 8.61 -14.92
N ASP A 377 -22.25 7.38 -14.95
CA ASP A 377 -23.63 7.04 -15.38
C ASP A 377 -24.69 7.62 -14.45
N ASN A 378 -24.41 7.72 -13.15
CA ASN A 378 -25.32 8.32 -12.16
C ASN A 378 -25.17 9.85 -12.01
N GLY A 379 -24.26 10.46 -12.78
CA GLY A 379 -24.02 11.92 -12.80
C GLY A 379 -23.23 12.45 -11.59
N SER A 380 -22.59 11.60 -10.78
CA SER A 380 -21.71 12.04 -9.68
C SER A 380 -20.30 12.40 -10.16
N ALA A 381 -19.97 12.13 -11.42
CA ALA A 381 -18.73 12.48 -12.08
C ALA A 381 -18.96 12.91 -13.53
N ASP A 382 -18.07 13.75 -14.04
CA ASP A 382 -18.09 14.22 -15.44
C ASP A 382 -17.54 13.15 -16.39
N CYS A 383 -16.46 12.50 -15.98
CA CYS A 383 -15.84 11.41 -16.74
C CYS A 383 -14.95 10.55 -15.84
N SER A 384 -14.53 9.40 -16.37
CA SER A 384 -13.52 8.58 -15.71
C SER A 384 -12.44 8.12 -16.68
N PHE A 385 -11.23 7.87 -16.12
CA PHE A 385 -10.11 7.30 -16.85
C PHE A 385 -9.80 5.91 -16.32
N ILE A 386 -9.89 4.93 -17.20
CA ILE A 386 -9.61 3.53 -16.93
C ILE A 386 -8.16 3.26 -17.33
N LEU A 387 -7.34 2.81 -16.38
CA LEU A 387 -5.92 2.56 -16.56
C LEU A 387 -5.59 1.08 -16.41
N ASN A 388 -4.44 0.71 -16.98
CA ASN A 388 -3.76 -0.53 -16.63
C ASN A 388 -3.07 -0.43 -15.27
N PRO A 389 -2.77 -1.56 -14.60
CA PRO A 389 -1.97 -1.56 -13.39
C PRO A 389 -0.52 -1.14 -13.67
N THR A 390 0.09 -0.41 -12.73
CA THR A 390 1.53 -0.16 -12.78
C THR A 390 2.28 -1.47 -12.58
N ARG A 391 3.31 -1.72 -13.40
CA ARG A 391 4.13 -2.94 -13.27
C ARG A 391 5.07 -2.85 -12.07
N VAL A 392 5.32 -3.98 -11.42
CA VAL A 392 6.29 -4.05 -10.30
C VAL A 392 7.68 -3.57 -10.75
N SER A 393 8.09 -3.86 -11.99
CA SER A 393 9.34 -3.34 -12.58
C SER A 393 9.35 -1.81 -12.72
N GLU A 394 8.23 -1.19 -13.07
CA GLU A 394 8.12 0.27 -13.17
C GLU A 394 8.25 0.92 -11.78
N ILE A 395 7.66 0.31 -10.74
CA ILE A 395 7.82 0.75 -9.34
C ILE A 395 9.30 0.73 -8.92
N ARG A 396 9.97 -0.38 -9.19
CA ARG A 396 11.41 -0.55 -8.94
C ARG A 396 12.24 0.53 -9.64
N ASP A 397 12.00 0.75 -10.92
CA ASP A 397 12.81 1.62 -11.76
C ASP A 397 12.66 3.10 -11.36
N VAL A 398 11.45 3.54 -11.00
CA VAL A 398 11.21 4.89 -10.44
C VAL A 398 11.89 5.05 -9.09
N ALA A 399 11.75 4.07 -8.20
CA ALA A 399 12.38 4.12 -6.88
C ALA A 399 13.92 4.09 -6.96
N LEU A 400 14.50 3.34 -7.91
CA LEU A 400 15.95 3.34 -8.17
C LEU A 400 16.46 4.68 -8.71
N ALA A 401 15.64 5.40 -9.48
CA ALA A 401 15.94 6.76 -9.93
C ALA A 401 15.88 7.79 -8.79
N GLY A 402 15.45 7.40 -7.58
CA GLY A 402 15.28 8.29 -6.43
C GLY A 402 14.05 9.21 -6.56
N GLU A 403 13.11 8.85 -7.42
CA GLU A 403 11.92 9.63 -7.71
C GLU A 403 10.67 9.00 -7.11
N LYS A 404 9.58 9.76 -7.11
CA LYS A 404 8.28 9.33 -6.60
C LYS A 404 7.22 9.44 -7.69
N MET A 405 6.35 8.44 -7.74
CA MET A 405 5.17 8.43 -8.59
C MET A 405 4.10 9.41 -8.06
N PRO A 406 3.19 9.85 -8.91
CA PRO A 406 1.96 10.50 -8.46
C PRO A 406 1.23 9.65 -7.42
N GLN A 407 0.45 10.29 -6.55
CA GLN A 407 -0.34 9.58 -5.54
C GLN A 407 -1.30 8.56 -6.17
N LYS A 408 -1.55 7.47 -5.43
CA LYS A 408 -2.46 6.41 -5.87
C LYS A 408 -2.09 5.81 -7.23
N SER A 409 -0.79 5.67 -7.51
CA SER A 409 -0.28 5.02 -8.73
C SER A 409 -0.28 3.50 -8.63
N THR A 410 -0.29 2.95 -7.41
CA THR A 410 -0.19 1.51 -7.16
C THR A 410 -1.20 1.06 -6.12
N TYR A 411 -1.71 -0.16 -6.29
CA TYR A 411 -2.52 -0.83 -5.28
C TYR A 411 -2.13 -2.30 -5.20
N PHE A 412 -1.22 -2.62 -4.28
CA PHE A 412 -0.85 -4.01 -3.99
C PHE A 412 -2.02 -4.73 -3.32
N TYR A 413 -2.34 -5.91 -3.84
CA TYR A 413 -3.41 -6.76 -3.33
C TYR A 413 -2.87 -8.17 -3.02
N PRO A 414 -3.34 -8.81 -1.93
CA PRO A 414 -4.17 -8.23 -0.87
C PRO A 414 -3.42 -7.20 -0.02
N LYS A 415 -4.17 -6.41 0.75
CA LYS A 415 -3.57 -5.59 1.79
C LYS A 415 -3.17 -6.46 2.99
N LEU A 416 -2.09 -6.07 3.67
CA LEU A 416 -1.66 -6.77 4.88
C LEU A 416 -2.70 -6.57 5.99
N THR A 417 -3.07 -7.66 6.66
CA THR A 417 -3.96 -7.54 7.81
C THR A 417 -3.26 -6.90 9.01
N THR A 418 -3.98 -6.07 9.74
CA THR A 418 -3.54 -5.44 11.00
C THR A 418 -3.94 -6.31 12.18
N GLY A 419 -3.07 -6.44 13.18
CA GLY A 419 -3.33 -7.19 14.41
C GLY A 419 -2.80 -8.62 14.43
N LEU A 420 -2.32 -9.16 13.30
CA LEU A 420 -1.79 -10.53 13.25
C LEU A 420 -0.48 -10.69 14.04
N VAL A 421 0.45 -9.76 13.86
CA VAL A 421 1.68 -9.63 14.64
C VAL A 421 2.06 -8.14 14.73
N MET A 422 2.35 -7.64 15.88
CA MET A 422 2.60 -6.23 16.17
C MET A 422 3.93 -6.07 16.92
N ASN A 423 4.48 -4.86 16.97
CA ASN A 423 5.68 -4.58 17.75
C ASN A 423 5.35 -3.61 18.88
N LYS A 424 5.62 -4.02 20.11
CA LYS A 424 5.68 -3.15 21.28
C LYS A 424 7.11 -2.62 21.39
N ILE A 425 7.29 -1.31 21.25
CA ILE A 425 8.61 -0.67 21.12
C ILE A 425 9.40 -0.71 22.44
N PHE A 426 8.70 -0.59 23.55
CA PHE A 426 9.28 -0.62 24.90
C PHE A 426 8.77 -1.85 25.65
N ASP A 427 9.64 -2.53 26.41
CA ASP A 427 9.30 -3.68 27.26
C ASP A 427 8.37 -3.33 28.41
#